data_21f54add5ecac45ece3ad8575f597562
#
_entry.id   21f54add5ecac45ece3ad8575f597562
#
_cell.length_a   1.000
_cell.length_b   1.000
_cell.length_c   1.000
_cell.angle_alpha   90.00
_cell.angle_beta   90.00
_cell.angle_gamma   90.00
#
_symmetry.space_group_name_H-M   'P 1'
#
loop_
_entity.id
_entity.type
_entity.pdbx_description
1 polymer ?
#
loop_
_entity_poly.entity_id
_entity_poly.type
_entity_poly.pdbx_seq_one_letter_code
_entity_poly.pdbx_strand_id
1 'polypeptide(L)'
;MRAGLLAVVTLACGPKVSTSPRMLDEDLGARASAAPAEATEPRDEPRTAPAPGKGLRTGTIARARLVAVLDAGPAMFLRQLEVAPRLSGDRFVGWQLVQLIDRQSPLRDVDLVPGDVLLAINGKPLARPDELQTVWDSLRTANEVMVQLSRGDQKFELRFTIEPPVDRK
;
A
#
# COMPACT_ATOMS: atom_id res chain seq x y z
N MET A 1 13.08 30.88 -50.03
CA MET A 1 11.86 31.62 -50.38
C MET A 1 10.83 31.42 -49.32
N ARG A 2 10.39 32.54 -48.70
CA ARG A 2 9.14 32.83 -47.96
C ARG A 2 8.82 31.95 -46.78
N ALA A 3 9.03 32.34 -45.50
CA ALA A 3 8.30 33.41 -44.76
C ALA A 3 6.83 33.03 -44.48
N GLY A 4 6.50 32.88 -43.21
CA GLY A 4 5.14 32.73 -42.71
C GLY A 4 5.13 32.76 -41.18
N LEU A 5 5.21 33.96 -40.64
CA LEU A 5 5.06 34.33 -39.22
C LEU A 5 3.56 34.47 -38.93
N LEU A 6 3.05 33.87 -37.87
CA LEU A 6 1.78 34.27 -37.27
C LEU A 6 1.80 34.01 -35.76
N ALA A 7 1.97 35.10 -35.02
CA ALA A 7 1.77 35.21 -33.58
C ALA A 7 0.27 35.46 -33.34
N VAL A 8 -0.31 34.71 -32.39
CA VAL A 8 -1.60 35.04 -31.77
C VAL A 8 -1.42 35.12 -30.29
N VAL A 9 -1.45 36.34 -29.77
CA VAL A 9 -1.53 36.67 -28.35
C VAL A 9 -3.00 36.80 -28.01
N THR A 10 -3.48 36.02 -27.07
CA THR A 10 -4.78 36.25 -26.42
C THR A 10 -4.58 36.49 -24.93
N LEU A 11 -4.75 37.76 -24.56
CA LEU A 11 -4.97 38.19 -23.17
C LEU A 11 -6.37 37.75 -22.75
N ALA A 12 -6.47 37.07 -21.62
CA ALA A 12 -7.72 36.88 -20.90
C ALA A 12 -7.59 37.42 -19.47
N CYS A 13 -8.25 38.56 -19.23
CA CYS A 13 -8.48 39.16 -17.92
C CYS A 13 -9.45 38.30 -17.13
N GLY A 14 -9.07 37.86 -15.93
CA GLY A 14 -9.97 37.27 -14.94
C GLY A 14 -10.45 38.31 -13.92
N PRO A 15 -11.71 38.27 -13.45
CA PRO A 15 -12.27 39.24 -12.51
C PRO A 15 -11.79 39.04 -11.09
N LYS A 16 -11.38 40.13 -10.45
CA LYS A 16 -11.13 40.22 -8.99
C LYS A 16 -12.48 40.22 -8.26
N VAL A 17 -12.65 39.26 -7.38
CA VAL A 17 -13.71 39.29 -6.39
C VAL A 17 -13.16 39.82 -5.07
N SER A 18 -13.59 41.04 -4.72
CA SER A 18 -13.35 41.67 -3.42
C SER A 18 -14.47 41.24 -2.47
N THR A 19 -14.14 40.60 -1.39
CA THR A 19 -15.08 40.33 -0.30
C THR A 19 -14.69 41.17 0.90
N SER A 20 -15.50 42.17 1.21
CA SER A 20 -15.39 43.03 2.39
C SER A 20 -15.88 42.27 3.65
N PRO A 21 -15.29 42.54 4.82
CA PRO A 21 -15.76 41.98 6.06
C PRO A 21 -17.00 42.74 6.58
N ARG A 22 -18.00 41.99 6.94
CA ARG A 22 -19.18 42.54 7.70
C ARG A 22 -19.02 42.12 9.15
N MET A 23 -18.66 43.10 9.97
CA MET A 23 -18.87 43.05 11.41
C MET A 23 -20.37 43.16 11.67
N LEU A 24 -20.88 42.30 12.52
CA LEU A 24 -22.03 42.55 13.37
C LEU A 24 -21.81 41.78 14.68
N ASP A 25 -21.53 42.60 15.69
CA ASP A 25 -21.77 42.29 17.10
C ASP A 25 -23.25 42.00 17.33
N GLU A 26 -23.57 41.02 18.13
CA GLU A 26 -24.49 41.14 19.26
C GLU A 26 -24.56 39.85 20.09
N ASP A 27 -24.20 40.05 21.24
CA ASP A 27 -24.42 39.50 22.56
C ASP A 27 -25.72 38.67 22.75
N LEU A 28 -25.61 37.65 23.59
CA LEU A 28 -26.49 37.17 24.62
C LEU A 28 -26.62 35.62 24.69
N GLY A 29 -26.29 35.11 25.86
CA GLY A 29 -26.97 33.91 26.36
C GLY A 29 -26.09 32.71 26.70
N ALA A 30 -25.58 32.76 27.91
CA ALA A 30 -25.09 31.59 28.62
C ALA A 30 -26.14 30.47 28.66
N ARG A 31 -25.83 29.32 28.06
CA ARG A 31 -26.39 28.04 28.45
C ARG A 31 -25.31 26.98 28.39
N ALA A 32 -24.87 26.60 29.58
CA ALA A 32 -24.13 25.38 29.79
C ALA A 32 -24.96 24.21 29.24
N SER A 33 -24.51 23.62 28.16
CA SER A 33 -24.97 22.32 27.70
C SER A 33 -23.76 21.41 27.65
N ALA A 34 -23.79 20.38 28.47
CA ALA A 34 -22.78 19.33 28.55
C ALA A 34 -22.53 18.79 27.14
N ALA A 35 -21.30 18.93 26.66
CA ALA A 35 -20.84 18.27 25.46
C ALA A 35 -20.86 16.76 25.69
N PRO A 36 -21.44 15.97 24.77
CA PRO A 36 -21.19 14.53 24.76
C PRO A 36 -19.71 14.31 24.54
N ALA A 37 -19.10 13.43 25.33
CA ALA A 37 -17.74 12.96 25.11
C ALA A 37 -17.63 12.46 23.66
N GLU A 38 -16.96 13.21 22.80
CA GLU A 38 -16.55 12.74 21.49
C GLU A 38 -15.71 11.47 21.72
N ALA A 39 -16.28 10.34 21.32
CA ALA A 39 -15.52 9.13 21.13
C ALA A 39 -14.41 9.48 20.12
N THR A 40 -13.19 9.55 20.62
CA THR A 40 -11.99 9.76 19.82
C THR A 40 -11.90 8.58 18.87
N GLU A 41 -12.37 8.75 17.64
CA GLU A 41 -12.06 7.80 16.56
C GLU A 41 -10.55 7.70 16.48
N PRO A 42 -9.98 6.47 16.37
CA PRO A 42 -8.55 6.29 16.25
C PRO A 42 -8.10 7.05 15.00
N ARG A 43 -7.36 8.14 15.18
CA ARG A 43 -6.71 8.84 14.08
C ARG A 43 -5.77 7.84 13.43
N ASP A 44 -6.07 7.54 12.19
CA ASP A 44 -5.28 6.69 11.30
C ASP A 44 -3.96 7.42 10.98
N GLU A 45 -3.01 7.40 11.93
CA GLU A 45 -1.68 7.97 11.70
C GLU A 45 -0.97 7.15 10.62
N PRO A 46 -0.30 7.79 9.65
CA PRO A 46 0.44 7.09 8.60
C PRO A 46 1.49 6.18 9.23
N ARG A 47 1.35 4.87 9.04
CA ARG A 47 2.34 3.90 9.54
C ARG A 47 3.68 4.14 8.85
N THR A 48 4.71 4.42 9.64
CA THR A 48 6.08 4.52 9.15
C THR A 48 6.61 3.11 8.89
N ALA A 49 7.15 2.86 7.70
CA ALA A 49 7.78 1.57 7.42
C ALA A 49 8.95 1.34 8.40
N PRO A 50 9.09 0.14 8.97
CA PRO A 50 10.19 -0.17 9.87
C PRO A 50 11.54 -0.07 9.15
N ALA A 51 12.59 0.20 9.92
CA ALA A 51 13.95 0.10 9.41
C ALA A 51 14.28 -1.37 9.02
N PRO A 52 15.23 -1.61 8.10
CA PRO A 52 15.63 -2.96 7.71
C PRO A 52 15.94 -3.84 8.93
N GLY A 53 15.33 -5.03 8.99
CA GLY A 53 15.49 -5.98 10.10
C GLY A 53 14.69 -5.64 11.37
N LYS A 54 13.87 -4.61 11.35
CA LYS A 54 13.02 -4.20 12.50
C LYS A 54 11.54 -4.55 12.34
N GLY A 55 11.12 -4.93 11.14
CA GLY A 55 9.75 -5.38 10.86
C GLY A 55 9.54 -6.85 11.25
N LEU A 56 8.26 -7.27 11.16
CA LEU A 56 7.86 -8.64 11.45
C LEU A 56 8.37 -9.58 10.35
N ARG A 57 9.05 -10.65 10.76
CA ARG A 57 9.42 -11.77 9.87
C ARG A 57 8.51 -12.98 10.05
N THR A 58 7.83 -13.04 11.17
CA THR A 58 6.91 -14.11 11.51
C THR A 58 5.65 -13.54 12.14
N GLY A 59 4.55 -14.29 12.09
CA GLY A 59 3.30 -13.86 12.69
C GLY A 59 2.14 -14.76 12.29
N THR A 60 0.93 -14.28 12.57
CA THR A 60 -0.30 -14.96 12.22
C THR A 60 -1.19 -14.04 11.39
N ILE A 61 -1.78 -14.59 10.35
CA ILE A 61 -2.73 -13.90 9.47
C ILE A 61 -4.12 -14.49 9.72
N ALA A 62 -5.07 -13.64 10.11
CA ALA A 62 -6.47 -14.05 10.17
C ALA A 62 -6.95 -14.50 8.79
N ARG A 63 -7.48 -15.72 8.68
CA ARG A 63 -7.96 -16.27 7.39
C ARG A 63 -8.96 -15.35 6.71
N ALA A 64 -9.88 -14.74 7.47
CA ALA A 64 -10.86 -13.82 6.92
C ALA A 64 -10.22 -12.61 6.22
N ARG A 65 -9.12 -12.07 6.78
CA ARG A 65 -8.36 -10.97 6.14
C ARG A 65 -7.65 -11.43 4.88
N LEU A 66 -7.03 -12.60 4.91
CA LEU A 66 -6.39 -13.16 3.72
C LEU A 66 -7.41 -13.35 2.60
N VAL A 67 -8.55 -13.98 2.89
CA VAL A 67 -9.62 -14.22 1.90
C VAL A 67 -10.11 -12.91 1.31
N ALA A 68 -10.34 -11.86 2.12
CA ALA A 68 -10.74 -10.55 1.61
C ALA A 68 -9.74 -9.95 0.63
N VAL A 69 -8.43 -10.10 0.89
CA VAL A 69 -7.36 -9.67 -0.03
C VAL A 69 -7.39 -10.51 -1.32
N LEU A 70 -7.55 -11.83 -1.20
CA LEU A 70 -7.57 -12.72 -2.35
C LEU A 70 -8.81 -12.48 -3.23
N ASP A 71 -9.96 -12.16 -2.63
CA ASP A 71 -11.21 -11.85 -3.36
C ASP A 71 -11.14 -10.51 -4.08
N ALA A 72 -10.41 -9.53 -3.54
CA ALA A 72 -10.13 -8.27 -4.22
C ALA A 72 -9.23 -8.44 -5.45
N GLY A 73 -8.50 -9.54 -5.52
CA GLY A 73 -7.66 -9.93 -6.66
C GLY A 73 -6.24 -9.36 -6.64
N PRO A 74 -5.33 -9.98 -7.41
CA PRO A 74 -3.91 -9.62 -7.42
C PRO A 74 -3.67 -8.17 -7.89
N ALA A 75 -4.48 -7.67 -8.81
CA ALA A 75 -4.34 -6.30 -9.31
C ALA A 75 -4.56 -5.25 -8.21
N MET A 76 -5.53 -5.48 -7.30
CA MET A 76 -5.77 -4.58 -6.17
C MET A 76 -4.64 -4.64 -5.14
N PHE A 77 -4.10 -5.83 -4.90
CA PHE A 77 -2.94 -6.00 -4.04
C PHE A 77 -1.70 -5.28 -4.59
N LEU A 78 -1.41 -5.44 -5.89
CA LEU A 78 -0.26 -4.83 -6.54
C LEU A 78 -0.31 -3.30 -6.58
N ARG A 79 -1.49 -2.68 -6.44
CA ARG A 79 -1.59 -1.21 -6.30
C ARG A 79 -0.99 -0.66 -5.02
N GLN A 80 -0.76 -1.50 -4.01
CA GLN A 80 -0.20 -1.09 -2.73
C GLN A 80 1.33 -0.96 -2.77
N LEU A 81 1.98 -1.47 -3.82
CA LEU A 81 3.43 -1.53 -3.94
C LEU A 81 3.87 -1.30 -5.39
N GLU A 82 5.08 -0.80 -5.52
CA GLU A 82 5.75 -0.67 -6.80
C GLU A 82 6.90 -1.68 -6.85
N VAL A 83 6.94 -2.47 -7.91
CA VAL A 83 7.97 -3.48 -8.13
C VAL A 83 8.60 -3.34 -9.50
N ALA A 84 9.86 -3.70 -9.62
CA ALA A 84 10.60 -3.75 -10.86
C ALA A 84 11.23 -5.15 -11.05
N PRO A 85 11.40 -5.63 -12.30
CA PRO A 85 12.10 -6.88 -12.54
C PRO A 85 13.58 -6.74 -12.15
N ARG A 86 14.10 -7.71 -11.39
CA ARG A 86 15.52 -7.81 -11.07
C ARG A 86 16.16 -8.82 -12.00
N LEU A 87 17.18 -8.39 -12.73
CA LEU A 87 17.95 -9.23 -13.63
C LEU A 87 19.37 -9.43 -13.09
N SER A 88 19.97 -10.59 -13.39
CA SER A 88 21.39 -10.88 -13.24
C SER A 88 21.93 -11.29 -14.61
N GLY A 89 22.59 -10.37 -15.32
CA GLY A 89 22.77 -10.45 -16.75
C GLY A 89 21.39 -10.45 -17.44
N ASP A 90 21.16 -11.40 -18.34
CA ASP A 90 19.88 -11.54 -19.07
C ASP A 90 18.87 -12.45 -18.33
N ARG A 91 19.24 -12.97 -17.16
CA ARG A 91 18.38 -13.90 -16.42
C ARG A 91 17.53 -13.15 -15.39
N PHE A 92 16.22 -13.36 -15.42
CA PHE A 92 15.31 -12.90 -14.38
C PHE A 92 15.62 -13.62 -13.06
N VAL A 93 15.73 -12.84 -11.97
CA VAL A 93 16.03 -13.33 -10.62
C VAL A 93 14.80 -13.24 -9.72
N GLY A 94 14.02 -12.18 -9.86
CA GLY A 94 12.85 -11.94 -9.01
C GLY A 94 12.31 -10.52 -9.18
N TRP A 95 11.37 -10.13 -8.32
CA TRP A 95 10.75 -8.81 -8.32
C TRP A 95 11.32 -7.96 -7.20
N GLN A 96 11.99 -6.88 -7.56
CA GLN A 96 12.55 -5.93 -6.60
C GLN A 96 11.46 -4.95 -6.15
N LEU A 97 11.27 -4.82 -4.84
CA LEU A 97 10.43 -3.77 -4.27
C LEU A 97 11.09 -2.41 -4.48
N VAL A 98 10.39 -1.51 -5.16
CA VAL A 98 10.80 -0.11 -5.34
C VAL A 98 10.26 0.74 -4.18
N GLN A 99 8.96 0.61 -3.88
CA GLN A 99 8.34 1.29 -2.75
C GLN A 99 7.00 0.66 -2.35
N LEU A 100 6.60 0.92 -1.10
CA LEU A 100 5.24 0.68 -0.61
C LEU A 100 4.43 1.97 -0.78
N ILE A 101 3.46 1.94 -1.69
CA ILE A 101 2.65 3.10 -2.08
C ILE A 101 1.62 3.40 -0.98
N ASP A 102 0.88 2.38 -0.55
CA ASP A 102 -0.13 2.53 0.48
C ASP A 102 0.50 2.71 1.86
N ARG A 103 0.24 3.86 2.47
CA ARG A 103 0.77 4.23 3.79
C ARG A 103 0.09 3.49 4.95
N GLN A 104 -1.08 2.92 4.71
CA GLN A 104 -1.85 2.18 5.72
C GLN A 104 -1.76 0.67 5.52
N SER A 105 -1.08 0.22 4.47
CA SER A 105 -0.92 -1.20 4.19
C SER A 105 -0.28 -1.95 5.38
N PRO A 106 -0.85 -3.10 5.79
CA PRO A 106 -0.23 -3.98 6.78
C PRO A 106 1.17 -4.47 6.39
N LEU A 107 1.53 -4.38 5.11
CA LEU A 107 2.88 -4.71 4.63
C LEU A 107 3.96 -3.81 5.25
N ARG A 108 3.58 -2.65 5.80
CA ARG A 108 4.52 -1.77 6.50
C ARG A 108 4.97 -2.27 7.86
N ASP A 109 4.23 -3.19 8.45
CA ASP A 109 4.62 -3.82 9.71
C ASP A 109 5.60 -5.00 9.48
N VAL A 110 5.71 -5.47 8.23
CA VAL A 110 6.57 -6.58 7.84
C VAL A 110 7.99 -6.09 7.56
N ASP A 111 9.00 -6.92 7.80
CA ASP A 111 10.40 -6.63 7.44
C ASP A 111 10.59 -6.68 5.92
N LEU A 112 9.97 -5.73 5.24
CA LEU A 112 10.00 -5.55 3.80
C LEU A 112 10.35 -4.09 3.49
N VAL A 113 11.48 -3.85 2.86
CA VAL A 113 11.98 -2.51 2.57
C VAL A 113 12.32 -2.35 1.08
N PRO A 114 12.30 -1.12 0.55
CA PRO A 114 12.79 -0.84 -0.79
C PRO A 114 14.18 -1.45 -1.04
N GLY A 115 14.34 -2.10 -2.19
CA GLY A 115 15.56 -2.83 -2.55
C GLY A 115 15.50 -4.34 -2.33
N ASP A 116 14.56 -4.83 -1.51
CA ASP A 116 14.35 -6.28 -1.35
C ASP A 116 13.86 -6.92 -2.64
N VAL A 117 14.35 -8.12 -2.93
CA VAL A 117 13.96 -8.89 -4.11
C VAL A 117 13.15 -10.10 -3.68
N LEU A 118 11.92 -10.17 -4.13
CA LEU A 118 11.04 -11.32 -3.96
C LEU A 118 11.45 -12.42 -4.94
N LEU A 119 11.80 -13.57 -4.39
CA LEU A 119 12.28 -14.73 -5.15
C LEU A 119 11.20 -15.76 -5.37
N ALA A 120 10.44 -16.10 -4.31
CA ALA A 120 9.40 -17.12 -4.36
C ALA A 120 8.38 -16.93 -3.24
N ILE A 121 7.17 -17.46 -3.42
CA ILE A 121 6.12 -17.60 -2.39
C ILE A 121 5.76 -19.08 -2.29
N ASN A 122 5.78 -19.63 -1.08
CA ASN A 122 5.53 -21.07 -0.80
C ASN A 122 6.34 -21.98 -1.76
N GLY A 123 7.61 -21.63 -1.98
CA GLY A 123 8.53 -22.36 -2.87
C GLY A 123 8.29 -22.20 -4.37
N LYS A 124 7.26 -21.43 -4.77
CA LYS A 124 6.94 -21.18 -6.18
C LYS A 124 7.56 -19.86 -6.63
N PRO A 125 8.42 -19.82 -7.66
CA PRO A 125 8.96 -18.58 -8.21
C PRO A 125 7.85 -17.76 -8.88
N LEU A 126 8.07 -16.46 -9.01
CA LEU A 126 7.13 -15.53 -9.65
C LEU A 126 7.76 -14.91 -10.91
N ALA A 127 8.28 -15.74 -11.80
CA ALA A 127 8.95 -15.25 -12.99
C ALA A 127 7.97 -14.75 -14.08
N ARG A 128 6.72 -15.24 -14.06
CA ARG A 128 5.71 -14.93 -15.07
C ARG A 128 4.37 -14.60 -14.45
N PRO A 129 3.50 -13.84 -15.15
CA PRO A 129 2.17 -13.46 -14.65
C PRO A 129 1.25 -14.65 -14.31
N ASP A 130 1.33 -15.74 -15.07
CA ASP A 130 0.56 -16.97 -14.84
C ASP A 130 1.00 -17.67 -13.53
N GLU A 131 2.25 -17.58 -13.18
CA GLU A 131 2.78 -18.10 -11.91
C GLU A 131 2.22 -17.30 -10.72
N LEU A 132 2.09 -15.98 -10.86
CA LEU A 132 1.46 -15.15 -9.84
C LEU A 132 0.01 -15.58 -9.59
N GLN A 133 -0.78 -15.81 -10.65
CA GLN A 133 -2.16 -16.26 -10.50
C GLN A 133 -2.23 -17.64 -9.81
N THR A 134 -1.36 -18.56 -10.21
CA THR A 134 -1.27 -19.90 -9.60
C THR A 134 -0.93 -19.82 -8.11
N VAL A 135 0.03 -18.97 -7.73
CA VAL A 135 0.39 -18.74 -6.33
C VAL A 135 -0.80 -18.11 -5.58
N TRP A 136 -1.41 -17.08 -6.17
CA TRP A 136 -2.56 -16.36 -5.59
C TRP A 136 -3.69 -17.31 -5.22
N ASP A 137 -4.09 -18.16 -6.14
CA ASP A 137 -5.17 -19.12 -5.94
C ASP A 137 -4.80 -20.18 -4.89
N SER A 138 -3.54 -20.60 -4.84
CA SER A 138 -3.07 -21.58 -3.87
C SER A 138 -3.11 -21.09 -2.41
N LEU A 139 -3.08 -19.78 -2.20
CA LEU A 139 -3.15 -19.19 -0.86
C LEU A 139 -4.52 -19.37 -0.18
N ARG A 140 -5.58 -19.62 -0.94
CA ARG A 140 -6.93 -19.83 -0.38
C ARG A 140 -7.00 -21.03 0.56
N THR A 141 -6.25 -22.06 0.27
CA THR A 141 -6.22 -23.32 1.04
C THR A 141 -4.93 -23.51 1.83
N ALA A 142 -3.99 -22.58 1.71
CA ALA A 142 -2.73 -22.65 2.43
C ALA A 142 -2.91 -22.48 3.93
N ASN A 143 -2.03 -23.11 4.71
CA ASN A 143 -1.94 -22.95 6.17
C ASN A 143 -0.83 -21.97 6.57
N GLU A 144 0.02 -21.60 5.62
CA GLU A 144 1.08 -20.62 5.82
C GLU A 144 1.36 -19.83 4.55
N VAL A 145 1.94 -18.65 4.71
CA VAL A 145 2.56 -17.85 3.64
C VAL A 145 4.03 -17.75 3.96
N MET A 146 4.86 -18.35 3.13
CA MET A 146 6.32 -18.27 3.22
C MET A 146 6.85 -17.49 2.03
N VAL A 147 7.47 -16.35 2.29
CA VAL A 147 8.01 -15.46 1.27
C VAL A 147 9.53 -15.50 1.33
N GLN A 148 10.16 -15.92 0.24
CA GLN A 148 11.61 -15.94 0.11
C GLN A 148 12.08 -14.64 -0.54
N LEU A 149 13.01 -13.97 0.13
CA LEU A 149 13.53 -12.66 -0.25
C LEU A 149 15.06 -12.65 -0.26
N SER A 150 15.64 -11.70 -1.01
CA SER A 150 17.03 -11.30 -0.83
C SER A 150 17.13 -9.80 -0.60
N ARG A 151 18.02 -9.43 0.32
CA ARG A 151 18.43 -8.05 0.62
C ARG A 151 19.93 -7.95 0.44
N GLY A 152 20.35 -7.32 -0.66
CA GLY A 152 21.72 -7.46 -1.13
C GLY A 152 22.06 -8.93 -1.39
N ASP A 153 23.14 -9.42 -0.78
CA ASP A 153 23.61 -10.82 -0.93
C ASP A 153 22.99 -11.79 0.10
N GLN A 154 22.19 -11.27 1.04
CA GLN A 154 21.59 -12.09 2.10
C GLN A 154 20.20 -12.56 1.69
N LYS A 155 19.96 -13.87 1.82
CA LYS A 155 18.63 -14.46 1.68
C LYS A 155 17.99 -14.61 3.04
N PHE A 156 16.68 -14.34 3.11
CA PHE A 156 15.87 -14.52 4.31
C PHE A 156 14.44 -14.89 3.95
N GLU A 157 13.67 -15.29 4.95
CA GLU A 157 12.29 -15.69 4.78
C GLU A 157 11.39 -14.88 5.72
N LEU A 158 10.20 -14.55 5.20
CA LEU A 158 9.07 -14.13 6.01
C LEU A 158 8.11 -15.31 6.08
N ARG A 159 7.65 -15.65 7.29
CA ARG A 159 6.77 -16.80 7.51
C ARG A 159 5.58 -16.40 8.37
N PHE A 160 4.40 -16.56 7.82
CA PHE A 160 3.16 -16.24 8.51
C PHE A 160 2.23 -17.44 8.50
N THR A 161 1.80 -17.87 9.67
CA THR A 161 0.78 -18.90 9.82
C THR A 161 -0.59 -18.32 9.52
N ILE A 162 -1.42 -19.05 8.77
CA ILE A 162 -2.80 -18.65 8.50
C ILE A 162 -3.70 -19.36 9.51
N GLU A 163 -4.54 -18.58 10.21
CA GLU A 163 -5.51 -19.15 11.13
C GLU A 163 -6.42 -20.16 10.42
N PRO A 164 -6.77 -21.28 11.09
CA PRO A 164 -7.71 -22.23 10.51
C PRO A 164 -9.08 -21.56 10.25
N PRO A 165 -9.90 -22.11 9.35
CA PRO A 165 -11.29 -21.67 9.20
C PRO A 165 -12.02 -21.78 10.52
N VAL A 166 -12.77 -20.75 10.91
CA VAL A 166 -13.66 -20.86 12.08
C VAL A 166 -14.86 -21.68 11.65
N ASP A 167 -14.97 -22.90 12.15
CA ASP A 167 -16.18 -23.72 11.98
C ASP A 167 -17.35 -22.98 12.65
N ARG A 168 -18.20 -22.36 11.87
CA ARG A 168 -19.50 -21.88 12.36
C ARG A 168 -20.38 -23.11 12.59
N LYS A 169 -20.46 -23.53 13.85
CA LYS A 169 -21.51 -24.46 14.29
C LYS A 169 -22.89 -23.79 14.22
#